data_65cc7946725fd8db765a53287f302777
#
_entry.id   65cc7946725fd8db765a53287f302777
#
_cell.length_a   1.000
_cell.length_b   1.000
_cell.length_c   1.000
_cell.angle_alpha   90.00
_cell.angle_beta   90.00
_cell.angle_gamma   90.00
#
_symmetry.space_group_name_H-M   'P 1'
#
loop_
_entity.id
_entity.type
_entity.pdbx_description
1 polymer ?
#
loop_
_entity_poly.entity_id
_entity_poly.type
_entity_poly.pdbx_seq_one_letter_code
_entity_poly.pdbx_strand_id
1 'polypeptide(L)'
;MRRREAMGIIGGAAAWPLASRAQQSRAHRIGALVIGLADVPSFEREFRAGLRELGRIEGRDYALELRSADGELARLTSLATELVRLKVDVIVALFTPCGLAAKEATREIPIVILTGDPLGTGLVGSLTRPGANVTGLSQMAPQTHVKCVELFRDMLPAARRIGLLVNAADPLFAKSLLEEARVAGVNPVIVVQRDNELDETFAKLAADVEAVVFQASFPSARMVELGLKYRLPSATALRAFAEIGGLMAYQADTHLLFRRAATFVDKILRGESPADMPVEQPTKFTLVINIRTARTIGVSVPESFLLRADDVIE
;
A
#
# COMPACT_ATOMS: atom_id res chain seq x y z
N MET A 1 -55.82 13.82 -77.68
CA MET A 1 -56.56 12.65 -77.19
C MET A 1 -55.67 11.92 -76.14
N ARG A 2 -56.31 11.71 -74.99
CA ARG A 2 -56.07 10.82 -73.86
C ARG A 2 -54.81 11.15 -73.00
N ARG A 3 -54.99 11.85 -71.87
CA ARG A 3 -55.56 11.48 -70.57
C ARG A 3 -55.12 10.08 -70.06
N ARG A 4 -54.60 10.15 -68.84
CA ARG A 4 -54.41 9.09 -67.80
C ARG A 4 -52.94 8.67 -67.66
N GLU A 5 -52.36 8.65 -66.50
CA GLU A 5 -52.91 8.67 -65.13
C GLU A 5 -51.83 9.18 -64.18
N ALA A 6 -52.18 10.13 -63.39
CA ALA A 6 -51.54 10.46 -62.17
C ALA A 6 -52.06 9.47 -61.10
N MET A 7 -51.19 8.80 -60.44
CA MET A 7 -51.32 8.15 -59.10
C MET A 7 -49.99 7.59 -58.80
N GLY A 8 -49.19 8.11 -57.86
CA GLY A 8 -49.52 8.00 -56.46
C GLY A 8 -48.50 6.97 -55.94
N ILE A 9 -47.31 7.44 -55.49
CA ILE A 9 -46.55 6.71 -54.48
C ILE A 9 -46.14 7.71 -53.42
N ILE A 10 -47.10 8.00 -52.52
CA ILE A 10 -46.84 8.38 -51.15
C ILE A 10 -46.73 7.07 -50.41
N GLY A 11 -45.62 6.80 -49.84
CA GLY A 11 -45.55 5.66 -48.95
C GLY A 11 -44.11 5.19 -48.72
N GLY A 12 -43.55 5.54 -47.63
CA GLY A 12 -42.36 4.86 -47.15
C GLY A 12 -41.25 5.75 -46.65
N ALA A 13 -41.56 6.83 -45.99
CA ALA A 13 -40.67 7.27 -44.92
C ALA A 13 -40.70 6.18 -43.84
N ALA A 14 -40.01 5.06 -44.13
CA ALA A 14 -39.72 4.07 -43.15
C ALA A 14 -38.95 4.82 -42.06
N ALA A 15 -39.65 5.08 -40.95
CA ALA A 15 -39.04 5.38 -39.67
C ALA A 15 -38.07 4.25 -39.37
N TRP A 16 -36.82 4.43 -39.76
CA TRP A 16 -35.74 3.68 -39.14
C TRP A 16 -35.87 3.99 -37.65
N PRO A 17 -36.18 3.00 -36.80
CA PRO A 17 -35.99 3.21 -35.39
C PRO A 17 -34.50 3.50 -35.28
N LEU A 18 -34.17 4.69 -34.91
CA LEU A 18 -32.91 5.03 -34.25
C LEU A 18 -32.87 4.19 -32.97
N ALA A 19 -32.65 2.90 -33.17
CA ALA A 19 -32.05 2.06 -32.19
C ALA A 19 -30.59 2.56 -32.04
N SER A 20 -30.46 3.80 -31.59
CA SER A 20 -29.36 4.22 -30.73
C SER A 20 -29.45 3.28 -29.52
N ARG A 21 -29.07 2.01 -29.73
CA ARG A 21 -28.53 1.22 -28.66
C ARG A 21 -27.31 2.04 -28.20
N ALA A 22 -27.58 2.94 -27.25
CA ALA A 22 -26.56 3.34 -26.30
C ALA A 22 -25.93 2.01 -25.93
N GLN A 23 -24.75 1.76 -26.48
CA GLN A 23 -23.91 0.65 -26.13
C GLN A 23 -23.70 0.87 -24.64
N GLN A 24 -24.53 0.21 -23.81
CA GLN A 24 -24.30 0.20 -22.37
C GLN A 24 -22.90 -0.32 -22.25
N SER A 25 -21.96 0.60 -22.09
CA SER A 25 -20.57 0.24 -21.87
C SER A 25 -20.59 -0.68 -20.66
N ARG A 26 -20.23 -1.93 -20.89
CA ARG A 26 -20.14 -2.93 -19.83
C ARG A 26 -19.38 -2.29 -18.68
N ALA A 27 -19.97 -2.28 -17.50
CA ALA A 27 -19.28 -1.82 -16.30
C ALA A 27 -17.94 -2.53 -16.17
N HIS A 28 -16.87 -1.76 -15.98
CA HIS A 28 -15.52 -2.32 -15.81
C HIS A 28 -15.45 -3.14 -14.53
N ARG A 29 -14.63 -4.17 -14.53
CA ARG A 29 -14.36 -4.97 -13.34
C ARG A 29 -12.99 -4.60 -12.79
N ILE A 30 -12.96 -4.08 -11.57
CA ILE A 30 -11.72 -3.75 -10.87
C ILE A 30 -11.49 -4.84 -9.83
N GLY A 31 -10.43 -5.63 -9.99
CA GLY A 31 -9.99 -6.58 -8.97
C GLY A 31 -9.19 -5.88 -7.88
N ALA A 32 -9.43 -6.21 -6.61
CA ALA A 32 -8.59 -5.78 -5.51
C ALA A 32 -8.06 -7.01 -4.75
N LEU A 33 -6.74 -7.12 -4.62
CA LEU A 33 -6.06 -8.20 -3.92
C LEU A 33 -5.40 -7.67 -2.66
N VAL A 34 -5.78 -8.19 -1.49
CA VAL A 34 -5.32 -7.71 -0.18
C VAL A 34 -4.86 -8.88 0.70
N ILE A 35 -3.95 -8.59 1.66
CA ILE A 35 -3.45 -9.61 2.59
C ILE A 35 -4.47 -9.93 3.67
N GLY A 36 -5.02 -8.92 4.32
CA GLY A 36 -5.92 -9.07 5.47
C GLY A 36 -7.09 -8.09 5.42
N LEU A 37 -8.03 -8.28 6.34
CA LEU A 37 -9.26 -7.48 6.40
C LEU A 37 -9.07 -6.11 7.08
N ALA A 38 -8.00 -5.92 7.84
CA ALA A 38 -7.79 -4.70 8.62
C ALA A 38 -7.72 -3.42 7.75
N ASP A 39 -7.05 -3.50 6.59
CA ASP A 39 -6.89 -2.36 5.68
C ASP A 39 -8.08 -2.15 4.74
N VAL A 40 -8.95 -3.16 4.59
CA VAL A 40 -10.04 -3.17 3.61
C VAL A 40 -11.00 -1.99 3.78
N PRO A 41 -11.55 -1.68 4.98
CA PRO A 41 -12.50 -0.59 5.12
C PRO A 41 -11.90 0.77 4.73
N SER A 42 -10.63 0.99 5.07
CA SER A 42 -9.92 2.22 4.75
C SER A 42 -9.63 2.33 3.25
N PHE A 43 -9.14 1.23 2.67
CA PHE A 43 -8.90 1.16 1.23
C PHE A 43 -10.20 1.40 0.44
N GLU A 44 -11.25 0.65 0.72
CA GLU A 44 -12.51 0.77 -0.01
C GLU A 44 -13.10 2.17 0.08
N ARG A 45 -13.09 2.78 1.27
CA ARG A 45 -13.58 4.15 1.47
C ARG A 45 -12.84 5.15 0.60
N GLU A 46 -11.50 5.16 0.69
CA GLU A 46 -10.68 6.15 0.00
C GLU A 46 -10.60 5.90 -1.51
N PHE A 47 -10.50 4.63 -1.91
CA PHE A 47 -10.46 4.26 -3.31
C PHE A 47 -11.78 4.59 -4.03
N ARG A 48 -12.93 4.24 -3.40
CA ARG A 48 -14.26 4.62 -3.93
C ARG A 48 -14.46 6.14 -3.95
N ALA A 49 -13.95 6.86 -2.94
CA ALA A 49 -13.99 8.32 -2.94
C ALA A 49 -13.19 8.89 -4.11
N GLY A 50 -11.98 8.39 -4.36
CA GLY A 50 -11.16 8.79 -5.48
C GLY A 50 -11.81 8.51 -6.84
N LEU A 51 -12.42 7.34 -7.02
CA LEU A 51 -13.17 7.02 -8.26
C LEU A 51 -14.38 7.94 -8.44
N ARG A 52 -15.10 8.27 -7.36
CA ARG A 52 -16.25 9.17 -7.40
C ARG A 52 -15.84 10.60 -7.78
N GLU A 53 -14.73 11.10 -7.28
CA GLU A 53 -14.16 12.42 -7.65
C GLU A 53 -13.82 12.48 -9.15
N LEU A 54 -13.48 11.33 -9.76
CA LEU A 54 -13.22 11.17 -11.19
C LEU A 54 -14.50 10.91 -12.01
N GLY A 55 -15.68 10.97 -11.37
CA GLY A 55 -16.98 10.78 -12.01
C GLY A 55 -17.37 9.31 -12.25
N ARG A 56 -16.64 8.34 -11.67
CA ARG A 56 -16.95 6.90 -11.75
C ARG A 56 -17.90 6.48 -10.64
N ILE A 57 -19.00 5.83 -11.01
CA ILE A 57 -20.05 5.37 -10.09
C ILE A 57 -20.07 3.85 -10.08
N GLU A 58 -19.92 3.26 -8.87
CA GLU A 58 -20.03 1.81 -8.68
C GLU A 58 -21.42 1.29 -9.08
N GLY A 59 -21.49 0.14 -9.72
CA GLY A 59 -22.70 -0.45 -10.25
C GLY A 59 -23.12 0.10 -11.63
N ARG A 60 -22.63 1.29 -12.03
CA ARG A 60 -22.87 1.86 -13.35
C ARG A 60 -21.62 1.78 -14.23
N ASP A 61 -20.51 2.31 -13.76
CA ASP A 61 -19.27 2.45 -14.53
C ASP A 61 -18.25 1.34 -14.17
N TYR A 62 -18.31 0.82 -12.94
CA TYR A 62 -17.46 -0.26 -12.49
C TYR A 62 -18.11 -1.14 -11.41
N ALA A 63 -17.52 -2.34 -11.22
CA ALA A 63 -17.75 -3.21 -10.06
C ALA A 63 -16.40 -3.54 -9.42
N LEU A 64 -16.34 -3.56 -8.08
CA LEU A 64 -15.15 -3.90 -7.30
C LEU A 64 -15.21 -5.36 -6.85
N GLU A 65 -14.25 -6.16 -7.29
CA GLU A 65 -14.07 -7.59 -6.97
C GLU A 65 -12.93 -7.75 -5.97
N LEU A 66 -13.25 -7.68 -4.69
CA LEU A 66 -12.24 -7.79 -3.63
C LEU A 66 -11.94 -9.26 -3.30
N ARG A 67 -10.65 -9.57 -3.13
CA ARG A 67 -10.13 -10.85 -2.65
C ARG A 67 -9.16 -10.62 -1.50
N SER A 68 -9.47 -11.19 -0.35
CA SER A 68 -8.63 -11.16 0.85
C SER A 68 -8.00 -12.52 1.12
N ALA A 69 -6.72 -12.53 1.41
CA ALA A 69 -6.02 -13.72 1.89
C ALA A 69 -6.28 -14.02 3.38
N ASP A 70 -6.96 -13.13 4.11
CA ASP A 70 -7.27 -13.22 5.53
C ASP A 70 -6.03 -13.47 6.41
N GLY A 71 -4.89 -12.89 5.99
CA GLY A 71 -3.60 -13.06 6.63
C GLY A 71 -2.79 -14.28 6.15
N GLU A 72 -3.38 -15.17 5.37
CA GLU A 72 -2.74 -16.38 4.86
C GLU A 72 -2.06 -16.14 3.51
N LEU A 73 -0.79 -15.75 3.49
CA LEU A 73 -0.05 -15.40 2.27
C LEU A 73 -0.09 -16.49 1.20
N ALA A 74 -0.15 -17.77 1.61
CA ALA A 74 -0.23 -18.92 0.69
C ALA A 74 -1.47 -18.89 -0.21
N ARG A 75 -2.55 -18.19 0.17
CA ARG A 75 -3.77 -18.04 -0.62
C ARG A 75 -3.65 -17.03 -1.76
N LEU A 76 -2.65 -16.15 -1.74
CA LEU A 76 -2.54 -15.03 -2.68
C LEU A 76 -2.47 -15.48 -4.14
N THR A 77 -1.72 -16.54 -4.43
CA THR A 77 -1.59 -17.07 -5.80
C THR A 77 -2.93 -17.57 -6.37
N SER A 78 -3.71 -18.29 -5.56
CA SER A 78 -5.04 -18.77 -5.99
C SER A 78 -6.02 -17.61 -6.16
N LEU A 79 -6.02 -16.63 -5.26
CA LEU A 79 -6.90 -15.46 -5.32
C LEU A 79 -6.57 -14.55 -6.52
N ALA A 80 -5.28 -14.35 -6.82
CA ALA A 80 -4.85 -13.65 -8.03
C ALA A 80 -5.33 -14.36 -9.29
N THR A 81 -5.22 -15.70 -9.33
CA THR A 81 -5.72 -16.54 -10.44
C THR A 81 -7.25 -16.41 -10.58
N GLU A 82 -7.99 -16.33 -9.50
CA GLU A 82 -9.45 -16.09 -9.55
C GLU A 82 -9.77 -14.76 -10.22
N LEU A 83 -9.08 -13.66 -9.85
CA LEU A 83 -9.27 -12.36 -10.50
C LEU A 83 -8.99 -12.42 -12.01
N VAL A 84 -7.94 -13.15 -12.41
CA VAL A 84 -7.65 -13.37 -13.83
C VAL A 84 -8.78 -14.13 -14.52
N ARG A 85 -9.32 -15.18 -13.90
CA ARG A 85 -10.46 -15.96 -14.45
C ARG A 85 -11.74 -15.14 -14.54
N LEU A 86 -11.96 -14.20 -13.61
CA LEU A 86 -13.07 -13.25 -13.65
C LEU A 86 -12.92 -12.22 -14.78
N LYS A 87 -11.75 -12.19 -15.45
CA LYS A 87 -11.42 -11.24 -16.52
C LYS A 87 -11.64 -9.80 -16.06
N VAL A 88 -11.04 -9.46 -14.92
CA VAL A 88 -11.04 -8.07 -14.44
C VAL A 88 -10.24 -7.18 -15.41
N ASP A 89 -10.63 -5.93 -15.56
CA ASP A 89 -9.99 -4.98 -16.48
C ASP A 89 -8.69 -4.41 -15.89
N VAL A 90 -8.56 -4.42 -14.56
CA VAL A 90 -7.37 -3.98 -13.82
C VAL A 90 -7.35 -4.67 -12.45
N ILE A 91 -6.15 -4.96 -11.93
CA ILE A 91 -5.93 -5.46 -10.57
C ILE A 91 -5.26 -4.36 -9.74
N VAL A 92 -5.85 -4.02 -8.59
CA VAL A 92 -5.21 -3.20 -7.55
C VAL A 92 -4.64 -4.16 -6.50
N ALA A 93 -3.32 -4.13 -6.30
CA ALA A 93 -2.63 -5.06 -5.42
C ALA A 93 -2.01 -4.30 -4.23
N LEU A 94 -2.51 -4.56 -3.02
CA LEU A 94 -2.07 -3.91 -1.79
C LEU A 94 -0.93 -4.71 -1.15
N PHE A 95 0.20 -4.02 -0.93
CA PHE A 95 1.44 -4.57 -0.39
C PHE A 95 2.19 -5.51 -1.35
N THR A 96 3.45 -5.70 -1.07
CA THR A 96 4.38 -6.44 -1.93
C THR A 96 3.94 -7.86 -2.25
N PRO A 97 3.48 -8.70 -1.30
CA PRO A 97 3.06 -10.06 -1.60
C PRO A 97 1.90 -10.14 -2.61
N CYS A 98 0.93 -9.21 -2.50
CA CYS A 98 -0.18 -9.13 -3.46
C CYS A 98 0.30 -8.72 -4.85
N GLY A 99 1.22 -7.73 -4.91
CA GLY A 99 1.82 -7.29 -6.17
C GLY A 99 2.56 -8.41 -6.89
N LEU A 100 3.35 -9.19 -6.15
CA LEU A 100 4.09 -10.35 -6.69
C LEU A 100 3.13 -11.44 -7.19
N ALA A 101 2.12 -11.80 -6.40
CA ALA A 101 1.12 -12.80 -6.78
C ALA A 101 0.32 -12.38 -8.03
N ALA A 102 -0.07 -11.11 -8.12
CA ALA A 102 -0.76 -10.58 -9.30
C ALA A 102 0.14 -10.60 -10.54
N LYS A 103 1.41 -10.18 -10.41
CA LYS A 103 2.40 -10.18 -11.51
C LYS A 103 2.71 -11.58 -12.01
N GLU A 104 2.71 -12.58 -11.13
CA GLU A 104 2.88 -13.99 -11.51
C GLU A 104 1.66 -14.53 -12.23
N ALA A 105 0.45 -14.15 -11.79
CA ALA A 105 -0.80 -14.65 -12.34
C ALA A 105 -1.12 -14.13 -13.74
N THR A 106 -0.65 -12.93 -14.11
CA THR A 106 -0.93 -12.32 -15.42
C THR A 106 0.17 -11.42 -15.92
N ARG A 107 0.35 -11.39 -17.25
CA ARG A 107 1.19 -10.42 -17.95
C ARG A 107 0.38 -9.46 -18.84
N GLU A 108 -0.92 -9.66 -18.91
CA GLU A 108 -1.82 -8.92 -19.80
C GLU A 108 -2.70 -7.93 -19.04
N ILE A 109 -3.28 -8.37 -17.92
CA ILE A 109 -4.14 -7.50 -17.12
C ILE A 109 -3.27 -6.45 -16.42
N PRO A 110 -3.57 -5.14 -16.58
CA PRO A 110 -2.90 -4.07 -15.86
C PRO A 110 -2.94 -4.25 -14.34
N ILE A 111 -1.84 -3.95 -13.67
CA ILE A 111 -1.72 -4.06 -12.21
C ILE A 111 -1.31 -2.70 -11.65
N VAL A 112 -2.12 -2.17 -10.75
CA VAL A 112 -1.81 -0.97 -9.95
C VAL A 112 -1.37 -1.43 -8.57
N ILE A 113 -0.08 -1.27 -8.25
CA ILE A 113 0.49 -1.67 -6.98
C ILE A 113 0.50 -0.51 -5.96
N LEU A 114 0.33 -0.86 -4.68
CA LEU A 114 0.66 -0.03 -3.53
C LEU A 114 1.62 -0.82 -2.65
N THR A 115 2.92 -0.63 -2.82
CA THR A 115 3.93 -1.50 -2.21
C THR A 115 5.04 -0.71 -1.53
N GLY A 116 5.73 -1.35 -0.58
CA GLY A 116 6.79 -0.72 0.19
C GLY A 116 7.97 -0.26 -0.66
N ASP A 117 8.48 -1.15 -1.52
CA ASP A 117 9.61 -0.90 -2.42
C ASP A 117 9.42 -1.66 -3.74
N PRO A 118 8.77 -1.06 -4.73
CA PRO A 118 8.50 -1.72 -6.00
C PRO A 118 9.76 -2.00 -6.83
N LEU A 119 10.83 -1.22 -6.65
CA LEU A 119 12.09 -1.40 -7.36
C LEU A 119 12.94 -2.49 -6.73
N GLY A 120 13.21 -2.41 -5.43
CA GLY A 120 14.04 -3.38 -4.70
C GLY A 120 13.44 -4.77 -4.68
N THR A 121 12.11 -4.90 -4.71
CA THR A 121 11.40 -6.19 -4.79
C THR A 121 11.28 -6.74 -6.22
N GLY A 122 11.72 -5.99 -7.24
CA GLY A 122 11.66 -6.42 -8.64
C GLY A 122 10.26 -6.41 -9.24
N LEU A 123 9.29 -5.76 -8.60
CA LEU A 123 7.94 -5.58 -9.18
C LEU A 123 7.99 -4.75 -10.45
N VAL A 124 8.83 -3.73 -10.47
CA VAL A 124 9.12 -2.91 -11.66
C VAL A 124 10.63 -2.81 -11.90
N GLY A 125 11.03 -2.62 -13.15
CA GLY A 125 12.44 -2.44 -13.50
C GLY A 125 12.92 -0.99 -13.36
N SER A 126 11.99 -0.04 -13.34
CA SER A 126 12.25 1.39 -13.19
C SER A 126 11.00 2.08 -12.64
N LEU A 127 11.19 3.09 -11.79
CA LEU A 127 10.05 3.89 -11.30
C LEU A 127 9.52 4.82 -12.39
N THR A 128 10.39 5.38 -13.23
CA THR A 128 10.01 6.32 -14.28
C THR A 128 9.40 5.66 -15.51
N ARG A 129 9.82 4.43 -15.83
CA ARG A 129 9.29 3.60 -16.92
C ARG A 129 9.20 2.16 -16.46
N PRO A 130 8.07 1.76 -15.85
CA PRO A 130 7.90 0.41 -15.33
C PRO A 130 8.03 -0.69 -16.39
N GLY A 131 7.57 -0.41 -17.62
CA GLY A 131 7.90 -1.18 -18.83
C GLY A 131 7.17 -2.49 -19.01
N ALA A 132 6.13 -2.78 -18.23
CA ALA A 132 5.30 -3.97 -18.34
C ALA A 132 3.84 -3.65 -17.97
N ASN A 133 3.08 -4.64 -17.51
CA ASN A 133 1.70 -4.45 -17.07
C ASN A 133 1.56 -3.92 -15.63
N VAL A 134 2.64 -3.51 -14.97
CA VAL A 134 2.66 -3.06 -13.57
C VAL A 134 3.01 -1.58 -13.50
N THR A 135 2.21 -0.81 -12.77
CA THR A 135 2.46 0.59 -12.36
C THR A 135 1.86 0.81 -10.98
N GLY A 136 1.92 2.00 -10.42
CA GLY A 136 1.23 2.35 -9.19
C GLY A 136 2.01 3.25 -8.26
N LEU A 137 2.05 2.90 -6.98
CA LEU A 137 2.49 3.76 -5.88
C LEU A 137 3.51 3.04 -4.99
N SER A 138 4.60 3.71 -4.68
CA SER A 138 5.56 3.29 -3.65
C SER A 138 5.14 3.87 -2.30
N GLN A 139 5.40 3.15 -1.21
CA GLN A 139 5.28 3.65 0.16
C GLN A 139 6.63 4.12 0.71
N MET A 140 7.73 3.92 -0.03
CA MET A 140 9.10 4.22 0.39
C MET A 140 9.45 3.58 1.75
N ALA A 141 9.04 2.33 1.94
CA ALA A 141 9.12 1.67 3.24
C ALA A 141 10.56 1.56 3.80
N PRO A 142 11.62 1.23 3.04
CA PRO A 142 12.98 1.24 3.56
C PRO A 142 13.39 2.63 4.09
N GLN A 143 13.10 3.70 3.34
CA GLN A 143 13.41 5.08 3.71
C GLN A 143 12.64 5.53 4.96
N THR A 144 11.37 5.13 5.10
CA THR A 144 10.58 5.47 6.30
C THR A 144 11.08 4.77 7.55
N HIS A 145 11.59 3.53 7.45
CA HIS A 145 12.23 2.85 8.59
C HIS A 145 13.53 3.55 9.00
N VAL A 146 14.37 3.92 8.05
CA VAL A 146 15.60 4.69 8.35
C VAL A 146 15.23 6.05 8.93
N LYS A 147 14.17 6.69 8.42
CA LYS A 147 13.67 7.96 8.99
C LYS A 147 13.20 7.81 10.44
N CYS A 148 12.64 6.68 10.85
CA CYS A 148 12.35 6.41 12.27
C CYS A 148 13.62 6.46 13.15
N VAL A 149 14.76 6.01 12.64
CA VAL A 149 16.04 6.11 13.37
C VAL A 149 16.44 7.58 13.58
N GLU A 150 16.32 8.42 12.55
CA GLU A 150 16.57 9.85 12.66
C GLU A 150 15.60 10.52 13.64
N LEU A 151 14.31 10.19 13.55
CA LEU A 151 13.28 10.70 14.45
C LEU A 151 13.55 10.32 15.91
N PHE A 152 14.07 9.12 16.18
CA PHE A 152 14.51 8.76 17.53
C PHE A 152 15.69 9.60 18.01
N ARG A 153 16.67 9.91 17.15
CA ARG A 153 17.78 10.81 17.51
C ARG A 153 17.29 12.21 17.89
N ASP A 154 16.28 12.70 17.17
CA ASP A 154 15.65 13.99 17.48
C ASP A 154 14.85 13.93 18.78
N MET A 155 14.10 12.86 19.02
CA MET A 155 13.26 12.66 20.20
C MET A 155 14.08 12.36 21.46
N LEU A 156 15.19 11.64 21.33
CA LEU A 156 16.06 11.18 22.40
C LEU A 156 17.49 11.68 22.17
N PRO A 157 17.81 12.96 22.37
CA PRO A 157 19.12 13.52 22.03
C PRO A 157 20.29 12.88 22.81
N ALA A 158 20.01 12.23 23.94
CA ALA A 158 21.00 11.50 24.73
C ALA A 158 21.26 10.08 24.19
N ALA A 159 20.39 9.56 23.32
CA ALA A 159 20.55 8.22 22.74
C ALA A 159 21.74 8.19 21.79
N ARG A 160 22.66 7.27 22.03
CA ARG A 160 23.85 7.07 21.21
C ARG A 160 23.70 5.94 20.21
N ARG A 161 22.90 4.94 20.57
CA ARG A 161 22.73 3.71 19.80
C ARG A 161 21.24 3.43 19.59
N ILE A 162 20.81 3.46 18.35
CA ILE A 162 19.44 3.12 17.95
C ILE A 162 19.55 1.91 17.03
N GLY A 163 18.98 0.78 17.48
CA GLY A 163 19.02 -0.47 16.74
C GLY A 163 18.01 -0.52 15.61
N LEU A 164 18.36 -1.23 14.54
CA LEU A 164 17.45 -1.59 13.47
C LEU A 164 17.32 -3.11 13.41
N LEU A 165 16.11 -3.64 13.65
CA LEU A 165 15.80 -5.05 13.48
C LEU A 165 15.27 -5.33 12.08
N VAL A 166 15.88 -6.31 11.43
CA VAL A 166 15.54 -6.77 10.08
C VAL A 166 15.07 -8.22 10.13
N ASN A 167 13.95 -8.51 9.49
CA ASN A 167 13.35 -9.84 9.45
C ASN A 167 13.83 -10.63 8.23
N ALA A 168 14.64 -11.66 8.45
CA ALA A 168 15.15 -12.52 7.38
C ALA A 168 14.06 -13.41 6.75
N ALA A 169 12.92 -13.60 7.42
CA ALA A 169 11.78 -14.31 6.85
C ALA A 169 11.10 -13.54 5.69
N ASP A 170 11.39 -12.23 5.55
CA ASP A 170 10.98 -11.41 4.40
C ASP A 170 12.23 -10.93 3.64
N PRO A 171 12.86 -11.80 2.84
CA PRO A 171 14.18 -11.55 2.28
C PRO A 171 14.22 -10.42 1.26
N LEU A 172 13.11 -10.16 0.54
CA LEU A 172 13.06 -9.10 -0.46
C LEU A 172 13.09 -7.73 0.21
N PHE A 173 12.26 -7.53 1.23
CA PHE A 173 12.24 -6.27 1.96
C PHE A 173 13.49 -6.13 2.85
N ALA A 174 13.96 -7.21 3.47
CA ALA A 174 15.20 -7.20 4.25
C ALA A 174 16.38 -6.69 3.42
N LYS A 175 16.53 -7.16 2.18
CA LYS A 175 17.58 -6.70 1.27
C LYS A 175 17.53 -5.19 1.04
N SER A 176 16.36 -4.64 0.70
CA SER A 176 16.18 -3.21 0.47
C SER A 176 16.43 -2.39 1.73
N LEU A 177 15.96 -2.86 2.88
CA LEU A 177 16.13 -2.17 4.14
C LEU A 177 17.61 -2.18 4.60
N LEU A 178 18.31 -3.28 4.41
CA LEU A 178 19.75 -3.38 4.72
C LEU A 178 20.58 -2.43 3.87
N GLU A 179 20.28 -2.31 2.59
CA GLU A 179 20.98 -1.38 1.70
C GLU A 179 20.71 0.08 2.09
N GLU A 180 19.46 0.44 2.37
CA GLU A 180 19.10 1.78 2.82
C GLU A 180 19.77 2.12 4.17
N ALA A 181 19.76 1.17 5.12
CA ALA A 181 20.42 1.32 6.41
C ALA A 181 21.94 1.49 6.26
N ARG A 182 22.56 0.77 5.33
CA ARG A 182 24.00 0.89 5.03
C ARG A 182 24.33 2.29 4.49
N VAL A 183 23.52 2.79 3.55
CA VAL A 183 23.71 4.13 2.97
C VAL A 183 23.55 5.21 4.03
N ALA A 184 22.57 5.07 4.93
CA ALA A 184 22.30 6.02 6.01
C ALA A 184 23.24 5.85 7.22
N GLY A 185 24.16 4.88 7.22
CA GLY A 185 25.09 4.63 8.33
C GLY A 185 24.39 4.20 9.63
N VAL A 186 23.28 3.46 9.55
CA VAL A 186 22.57 2.94 10.72
C VAL A 186 23.37 1.82 11.35
N ASN A 187 23.61 1.91 12.68
CA ASN A 187 24.32 0.91 13.46
C ASN A 187 23.87 0.99 14.93
N PRO A 188 23.53 -0.15 15.60
CA PRO A 188 23.61 -1.52 15.09
C PRO A 188 22.43 -1.91 14.18
N VAL A 189 22.69 -2.83 13.24
CA VAL A 189 21.66 -3.53 12.46
C VAL A 189 21.67 -5.00 12.85
N ILE A 190 20.53 -5.53 13.28
CA ILE A 190 20.37 -6.90 13.76
C ILE A 190 19.41 -7.65 12.85
N VAL A 191 19.86 -8.75 12.26
CA VAL A 191 19.05 -9.60 11.42
C VAL A 191 18.51 -10.78 12.23
N VAL A 192 17.19 -10.84 12.38
CA VAL A 192 16.50 -11.93 13.07
C VAL A 192 16.15 -13.00 12.05
N GLN A 193 16.63 -14.22 12.26
CA GLN A 193 16.45 -15.33 11.33
C GLN A 193 15.09 -16.02 11.50
N ARG A 194 14.58 -16.07 12.73
CA ARG A 194 13.34 -16.76 13.08
C ARG A 194 12.60 -16.04 14.20
N ASP A 195 11.27 -16.04 14.16
CA ASP A 195 10.44 -15.35 15.15
C ASP A 195 10.67 -15.83 16.60
N ASN A 196 11.06 -17.10 16.79
CA ASN A 196 11.35 -17.63 18.13
C ASN A 196 12.65 -17.06 18.75
N GLU A 197 13.46 -16.34 17.99
CA GLU A 197 14.67 -15.64 18.46
C GLU A 197 14.37 -14.22 18.99
N LEU A 198 13.14 -13.72 18.79
CA LEU A 198 12.78 -12.34 19.14
C LEU A 198 13.00 -12.00 20.61
N ASP A 199 12.60 -12.88 21.54
CA ASP A 199 12.75 -12.65 22.97
C ASP A 199 14.21 -12.49 23.40
N GLU A 200 15.05 -13.39 22.94
CA GLU A 200 16.50 -13.35 23.23
C GLU A 200 17.14 -12.12 22.58
N THR A 201 16.75 -11.82 21.34
CA THR A 201 17.25 -10.65 20.60
C THR A 201 16.86 -9.35 21.32
N PHE A 202 15.62 -9.23 21.78
CA PHE A 202 15.18 -8.05 22.53
C PHE A 202 15.86 -7.91 23.88
N ALA A 203 16.09 -9.01 24.60
CA ALA A 203 16.82 -8.98 25.86
C ALA A 203 18.25 -8.45 25.68
N LYS A 204 18.94 -8.87 24.61
CA LYS A 204 20.29 -8.37 24.25
C LYS A 204 20.23 -6.90 23.81
N LEU A 205 19.27 -6.55 22.97
CA LEU A 205 19.10 -5.18 22.48
C LEU A 205 18.84 -4.19 23.61
N ALA A 206 17.96 -4.52 24.54
CA ALA A 206 17.60 -3.64 25.66
C ALA A 206 18.80 -3.29 26.56
N ALA A 207 19.87 -4.12 26.55
CA ALA A 207 21.12 -3.83 27.24
C ALA A 207 22.10 -2.99 26.42
N ASP A 208 21.88 -2.85 25.12
CA ASP A 208 22.87 -2.35 24.17
C ASP A 208 22.44 -1.09 23.40
N VAL A 209 21.11 -0.83 23.31
CA VAL A 209 20.55 0.32 22.58
C VAL A 209 19.50 1.06 23.41
N GLU A 210 19.32 2.35 23.14
CA GLU A 210 18.34 3.20 23.82
C GLU A 210 16.98 3.24 23.10
N ALA A 211 16.93 2.81 21.83
CA ALA A 211 15.69 2.68 21.06
C ALA A 211 15.87 1.65 19.92
N VAL A 212 14.78 1.13 19.42
CA VAL A 212 14.79 0.17 18.32
C VAL A 212 13.75 0.54 17.24
N VAL A 213 14.18 0.49 15.99
CA VAL A 213 13.29 0.48 14.82
C VAL A 213 13.24 -0.94 14.28
N PHE A 214 12.08 -1.41 13.86
CA PHE A 214 11.95 -2.76 13.33
C PHE A 214 11.17 -2.80 12.03
N GLN A 215 11.52 -3.77 11.19
CA GLN A 215 10.84 -4.04 9.93
C GLN A 215 9.36 -4.38 10.17
N ALA A 216 8.46 -3.75 9.40
CA ALA A 216 7.01 -3.87 9.59
C ALA A 216 6.43 -5.29 9.38
N SER A 217 7.22 -6.22 8.84
CA SER A 217 6.83 -7.63 8.69
C SER A 217 6.91 -8.45 10.00
N PHE A 218 7.47 -7.90 11.07
CA PHE A 218 7.38 -8.53 12.39
C PHE A 218 5.97 -8.44 12.96
N PRO A 219 5.51 -9.42 13.78
CA PRO A 219 4.21 -9.38 14.43
C PRO A 219 4.08 -8.17 15.38
N SER A 220 3.32 -7.16 15.00
CA SER A 220 3.23 -5.87 15.72
C SER A 220 2.85 -6.03 17.19
N ALA A 221 1.88 -6.89 17.52
CA ALA A 221 1.48 -7.15 18.91
C ALA A 221 2.64 -7.68 19.77
N ARG A 222 3.45 -8.59 19.21
CA ARG A 222 4.62 -9.12 19.91
C ARG A 222 5.68 -8.04 20.09
N MET A 223 5.89 -7.19 19.10
CA MET A 223 6.84 -6.07 19.18
C MET A 223 6.43 -5.05 20.25
N VAL A 224 5.12 -4.78 20.39
CA VAL A 224 4.58 -3.94 21.49
C VAL A 224 4.88 -4.58 22.84
N GLU A 225 4.54 -5.87 23.01
CA GLU A 225 4.77 -6.60 24.26
C GLU A 225 6.24 -6.54 24.69
N LEU A 226 7.17 -6.80 23.76
CA LEU A 226 8.60 -6.78 24.02
C LEU A 226 9.10 -5.36 24.34
N GLY A 227 8.65 -4.36 23.57
CA GLY A 227 8.98 -2.95 23.83
C GLY A 227 8.56 -2.51 25.23
N LEU A 228 7.34 -2.87 25.67
CA LEU A 228 6.83 -2.58 27.02
C LEU A 228 7.60 -3.36 28.10
N LYS A 229 7.81 -4.66 27.90
CA LYS A 229 8.52 -5.54 28.85
C LYS A 229 9.92 -5.04 29.17
N TYR A 230 10.65 -4.65 28.16
CA TYR A 230 12.04 -4.17 28.28
C TYR A 230 12.15 -2.65 28.43
N ARG A 231 11.00 -1.91 28.46
CA ARG A 231 10.97 -0.44 28.48
C ARG A 231 11.80 0.18 27.36
N LEU A 232 11.85 -0.47 26.21
CA LEU A 232 12.66 -0.06 25.07
C LEU A 232 11.79 0.72 24.07
N PRO A 233 12.03 2.02 23.86
CA PRO A 233 11.38 2.82 22.85
C PRO A 233 11.42 2.13 21.48
N SER A 234 10.29 1.91 20.85
CA SER A 234 10.20 1.15 19.61
C SER A 234 9.37 1.85 18.56
N ALA A 235 9.78 1.73 17.30
CA ALA A 235 9.11 2.33 16.16
C ALA A 235 9.12 1.43 14.92
N THR A 236 8.16 1.67 14.03
CA THR A 236 8.13 1.05 12.71
C THR A 236 7.38 1.94 11.70
N ALA A 237 7.39 1.58 10.42
CA ALA A 237 6.68 2.27 9.38
C ALA A 237 5.22 1.73 9.22
N LEU A 238 4.49 1.59 10.32
CA LEU A 238 3.12 1.10 10.34
C LEU A 238 2.32 1.78 11.47
N ARG A 239 1.34 2.62 11.10
CA ARG A 239 0.47 3.36 12.04
C ARG A 239 -0.20 2.43 13.07
N ALA A 240 -0.73 1.30 12.61
CA ALA A 240 -1.40 0.32 13.48
C ALA A 240 -0.53 -0.12 14.66
N PHE A 241 0.80 -0.11 14.53
CA PHE A 241 1.71 -0.40 15.64
C PHE A 241 1.58 0.61 16.78
N ALA A 242 1.53 1.91 16.46
CA ALA A 242 1.34 2.94 17.48
C ALA A 242 -0.06 2.86 18.11
N GLU A 243 -1.08 2.54 17.33
CA GLU A 243 -2.48 2.41 17.80
C GLU A 243 -2.66 1.27 18.82
N ILE A 244 -1.96 0.15 18.64
CA ILE A 244 -2.03 -1.00 19.57
C ILE A 244 -1.06 -0.90 20.76
N GLY A 245 -0.32 0.22 20.90
CA GLY A 245 0.55 0.46 22.06
C GLY A 245 2.05 0.57 21.76
N GLY A 246 2.46 0.62 20.50
CA GLY A 246 3.82 1.00 20.12
C GLY A 246 4.09 2.49 20.38
N LEU A 247 5.36 2.89 20.49
CA LEU A 247 5.69 4.27 20.83
C LEU A 247 5.54 5.23 19.65
N MET A 248 6.06 4.88 18.48
CA MET A 248 6.13 5.76 17.33
C MET A 248 5.93 5.02 16.02
N ALA A 249 5.22 5.64 15.09
CA ALA A 249 5.12 5.19 13.71
C ALA A 249 5.37 6.34 12.74
N TYR A 250 6.12 6.08 11.67
CA TYR A 250 6.31 7.02 10.58
C TYR A 250 6.15 6.33 9.24
N GLN A 251 5.14 6.72 8.48
CA GLN A 251 4.78 6.07 7.23
C GLN A 251 4.25 7.06 6.19
N ALA A 252 4.21 6.64 4.92
CA ALA A 252 3.46 7.36 3.90
C ALA A 252 1.97 7.43 4.28
N ASP A 253 1.30 8.55 3.94
CA ASP A 253 -0.15 8.70 4.16
C ASP A 253 -0.91 7.72 3.25
N THR A 254 -1.27 6.56 3.82
CA THR A 254 -1.92 5.47 3.09
C THR A 254 -3.32 5.86 2.58
N HIS A 255 -4.03 6.78 3.26
CA HIS A 255 -5.34 7.26 2.79
C HIS A 255 -5.20 8.01 1.46
N LEU A 256 -4.19 8.88 1.36
CA LEU A 256 -3.89 9.57 0.11
C LEU A 256 -3.44 8.60 -0.99
N LEU A 257 -2.64 7.59 -0.64
CA LEU A 257 -2.21 6.57 -1.61
C LEU A 257 -3.39 5.75 -2.13
N PHE A 258 -4.31 5.33 -1.25
CA PHE A 258 -5.52 4.61 -1.67
C PHE A 258 -6.39 5.45 -2.60
N ARG A 259 -6.58 6.73 -2.29
CA ARG A 259 -7.30 7.68 -3.16
C ARG A 259 -6.57 7.90 -4.48
N ARG A 260 -5.25 8.01 -4.45
CA ARG A 260 -4.42 8.19 -5.65
C ARG A 260 -4.44 6.97 -6.57
N ALA A 261 -4.54 5.74 -6.03
CA ALA A 261 -4.67 4.52 -6.82
C ALA A 261 -5.89 4.57 -7.76
N ALA A 262 -6.99 5.22 -7.37
CA ALA A 262 -8.15 5.42 -8.21
C ALA A 262 -7.81 6.20 -9.50
N THR A 263 -6.88 7.16 -9.44
CA THR A 263 -6.45 7.90 -10.63
C THR A 263 -5.70 6.99 -11.61
N PHE A 264 -4.86 6.10 -11.12
CA PHE A 264 -4.16 5.12 -11.97
C PHE A 264 -5.16 4.18 -12.65
N VAL A 265 -6.13 3.68 -11.88
CA VAL A 265 -7.18 2.82 -12.40
C VAL A 265 -8.01 3.56 -13.47
N ASP A 266 -8.45 4.80 -13.21
CA ASP A 266 -9.23 5.57 -14.18
C ASP A 266 -8.48 5.80 -15.49
N LYS A 267 -7.18 6.12 -15.43
CA LYS A 267 -6.32 6.28 -16.60
C LYS A 267 -6.20 4.99 -17.41
N ILE A 268 -5.98 3.86 -16.74
CA ILE A 268 -5.93 2.54 -17.37
C ILE A 268 -7.26 2.21 -18.04
N LEU A 269 -8.39 2.45 -17.37
CA LEU A 269 -9.72 2.22 -17.92
C LEU A 269 -10.06 3.15 -19.11
N ARG A 270 -9.34 4.25 -19.26
CA ARG A 270 -9.37 5.13 -20.45
C ARG A 270 -8.40 4.71 -21.55
N GLY A 271 -7.59 3.66 -21.33
CA GLY A 271 -6.68 3.10 -22.31
C GLY A 271 -5.22 3.52 -22.18
N GLU A 272 -4.83 4.22 -21.08
CA GLU A 272 -3.42 4.50 -20.84
C GLU A 272 -2.67 3.19 -20.51
N SER A 273 -1.47 3.03 -21.06
CA SER A 273 -0.63 1.86 -20.84
C SER A 273 0.06 1.94 -19.47
N PRO A 274 -0.04 0.92 -18.59
CA PRO A 274 0.72 0.90 -17.34
C PRO A 274 2.23 0.97 -17.56
N ALA A 275 2.74 0.48 -18.70
CA ALA A 275 4.16 0.52 -19.03
C ALA A 275 4.73 1.94 -19.12
N ASP A 276 3.90 2.91 -19.48
CA ASP A 276 4.27 4.32 -19.67
C ASP A 276 3.87 5.21 -18.48
N MET A 277 3.20 4.65 -17.49
CA MET A 277 2.78 5.36 -16.28
C MET A 277 3.85 5.22 -15.19
N PRO A 278 4.55 6.29 -14.79
CA PRO A 278 5.55 6.22 -13.73
C PRO A 278 4.95 5.71 -12.41
N VAL A 279 5.74 4.94 -11.66
CA VAL A 279 5.39 4.64 -10.26
C VAL A 279 5.63 5.90 -9.43
N GLU A 280 4.58 6.38 -8.79
CA GLU A 280 4.66 7.60 -7.98
C GLU A 280 5.17 7.28 -6.57
N GLN A 281 5.92 8.21 -6.00
CA GLN A 281 6.34 8.19 -4.61
C GLN A 281 5.44 9.10 -3.77
N PRO A 282 5.28 8.82 -2.46
CA PRO A 282 4.47 9.64 -1.59
C PRO A 282 5.09 11.03 -1.41
N THR A 283 4.24 12.04 -1.34
CA THR A 283 4.62 13.42 -1.02
C THR A 283 4.25 13.80 0.41
N LYS A 284 3.42 12.99 1.07
CA LYS A 284 3.00 13.20 2.44
C LYS A 284 3.26 11.95 3.28
N PHE A 285 3.82 12.21 4.45
CA PHE A 285 4.07 11.20 5.48
C PHE A 285 3.35 11.60 6.74
N THR A 286 3.06 10.63 7.60
CA THR A 286 2.43 10.84 8.90
C THR A 286 3.33 10.32 10.01
N LEU A 287 3.55 11.16 11.02
CA LEU A 287 4.21 10.84 12.27
C LEU A 287 3.17 10.66 13.36
N VAL A 288 3.10 9.46 13.93
CA VAL A 288 2.19 9.12 15.04
C VAL A 288 3.01 8.81 16.27
N ILE A 289 2.64 9.42 17.41
CA ILE A 289 3.31 9.23 18.71
C ILE A 289 2.28 8.78 19.72
N ASN A 290 2.58 7.70 20.46
CA ASN A 290 1.75 7.25 21.57
C ASN A 290 2.35 7.70 22.90
N ILE A 291 1.79 8.78 23.48
CA ILE A 291 2.26 9.35 24.76
C ILE A 291 1.93 8.42 25.93
N ARG A 292 0.84 7.64 25.85
CA ARG A 292 0.51 6.63 26.87
C ARG A 292 1.63 5.61 27.01
N THR A 293 2.13 5.14 25.88
CA THR A 293 3.28 4.23 25.84
C THR A 293 4.55 4.91 26.35
N ALA A 294 4.83 6.14 25.91
CA ALA A 294 5.98 6.91 26.41
C ALA A 294 5.99 7.00 27.95
N ARG A 295 4.85 7.34 28.55
CA ARG A 295 4.69 7.40 30.04
C ARG A 295 4.92 6.02 30.67
N THR A 296 4.38 4.96 30.08
CA THR A 296 4.51 3.59 30.60
C THR A 296 5.95 3.11 30.65
N ILE A 297 6.73 3.42 29.61
CA ILE A 297 8.15 3.00 29.55
C ILE A 297 9.12 4.03 30.18
N GLY A 298 8.60 5.16 30.68
CA GLY A 298 9.40 6.19 31.36
C GLY A 298 10.18 7.10 30.41
N VAL A 299 9.70 7.28 29.19
CA VAL A 299 10.31 8.15 28.17
C VAL A 299 9.64 9.52 28.17
N SER A 300 10.45 10.57 28.26
CA SER A 300 9.98 11.96 28.08
C SER A 300 10.09 12.34 26.61
N VAL A 301 8.96 12.68 26.00
CA VAL A 301 8.92 13.19 24.62
C VAL A 301 8.96 14.72 24.68
N PRO A 302 9.95 15.39 24.06
CA PRO A 302 10.03 16.85 24.06
C PRO A 302 8.80 17.48 23.40
N GLU A 303 8.30 18.59 23.95
CA GLU A 303 7.15 19.31 23.38
C GLU A 303 7.41 19.74 21.93
N SER A 304 8.61 20.22 21.63
CA SER A 304 9.04 20.56 20.28
C SER A 304 8.98 19.39 19.29
N PHE A 305 9.12 18.17 19.78
CA PHE A 305 8.98 16.96 18.95
C PHE A 305 7.49 16.61 18.76
N LEU A 306 6.67 16.76 19.80
CA LEU A 306 5.21 16.53 19.71
C LEU A 306 4.54 17.47 18.70
N LEU A 307 5.01 18.72 18.59
CA LEU A 307 4.50 19.66 17.59
C LEU A 307 4.74 19.23 16.13
N ARG A 308 5.62 18.26 15.91
CA ARG A 308 5.88 17.67 14.58
C ARG A 308 4.98 16.47 14.28
N ALA A 309 4.31 15.93 15.28
CA ALA A 309 3.43 14.78 15.11
C ALA A 309 2.14 15.19 14.39
N ASP A 310 1.72 14.40 13.41
CA ASP A 310 0.43 14.54 12.76
C ASP A 310 -0.71 13.99 13.64
N ASP A 311 -0.36 13.02 14.53
CA ASP A 311 -1.31 12.45 15.48
C ASP A 311 -0.61 12.04 16.78
N VAL A 312 -1.27 12.29 17.90
CA VAL A 312 -0.79 11.99 19.25
C VAL A 312 -1.84 11.16 19.98
N ILE A 313 -1.49 9.90 20.28
CA ILE A 313 -2.36 8.97 20.99
C ILE A 313 -2.16 9.16 22.51
N GLU A 314 -3.24 9.59 23.20
CA GLU A 314 -3.29 9.86 24.64
C GLU A 314 -3.97 8.77 25.44
#